data_494f1e4d59162b789007d3f9c575206d
#
_entry.id   494f1e4d59162b789007d3f9c575206d
#
_cell.length_a   1.000
_cell.length_b   1.000
_cell.length_c   1.000
_cell.angle_alpha   90.00
_cell.angle_beta   90.00
_cell.angle_gamma   90.00
#
_symmetry.space_group_name_H-M   'P 1'
#
loop_
_entity.id
_entity.type
_entity.pdbx_description
1 polymer ?
#
loop_
_entity_poly.entity_id
_entity_poly.type
_entity_poly.pdbx_seq_one_letter_code
_entity_poly.pdbx_strand_id
1 'polypeptide(L)'
;MIVVATDAPLDARGLKRLAARAIYALARTGSTYSNGSGDFAIAFSTHTTNRVTAAPGAQQRIVLPTDSVSGLFEAALDATEEAVYNSLLQATDTTSNRQTVRAIPIDELKALLKKYGR
;
A
#
# COMPACT_ATOMS: atom_id res chain seq x y z
N MET A 1 8.66 2.04 -0.22
CA MET A 1 8.04 1.18 -1.27
C MET A 1 6.81 0.49 -0.69
N ILE A 2 5.72 0.45 -1.44
CA ILE A 2 4.46 -0.20 -1.05
C ILE A 2 4.21 -1.38 -2.00
N VAL A 3 3.79 -2.52 -1.46
CA VAL A 3 3.44 -3.71 -2.24
C VAL A 3 1.98 -4.06 -1.93
N VAL A 4 1.16 -4.11 -2.96
CA VAL A 4 -0.28 -4.45 -2.85
C VAL A 4 -0.53 -5.80 -3.50
N ALA A 5 -0.98 -6.76 -2.72
CA ALA A 5 -1.44 -8.05 -3.21
C ALA A 5 -2.97 -8.08 -3.22
N THR A 6 -3.56 -8.65 -4.26
CA THR A 6 -5.01 -8.87 -4.35
C THR A 6 -5.30 -10.23 -4.98
N ASP A 7 -6.41 -10.82 -4.65
CA ASP A 7 -6.96 -12.00 -5.34
C ASP A 7 -7.99 -11.62 -6.41
N ALA A 8 -8.27 -10.34 -6.59
CA ALA A 8 -9.16 -9.87 -7.64
C ALA A 8 -8.56 -10.09 -9.04
N PRO A 9 -9.37 -10.51 -10.02
CA PRO A 9 -8.91 -10.72 -11.39
C PRO A 9 -8.73 -9.37 -12.12
N LEU A 10 -7.60 -8.71 -11.86
CA LEU A 10 -7.23 -7.45 -12.48
C LEU A 10 -6.17 -7.67 -13.56
N ASP A 11 -6.29 -6.96 -14.66
CA ASP A 11 -5.24 -6.85 -15.66
C ASP A 11 -4.12 -5.86 -15.21
N ALA A 12 -3.10 -5.70 -16.03
CA ALA A 12 -1.99 -4.79 -15.75
C ALA A 12 -2.45 -3.33 -15.56
N ARG A 13 -3.49 -2.90 -16.29
CA ARG A 13 -4.06 -1.56 -16.16
C ARG A 13 -4.79 -1.40 -14.82
N GLY A 14 -5.59 -2.38 -14.44
CA GLY A 14 -6.27 -2.42 -13.15
C GLY A 14 -5.29 -2.42 -11.98
N LEU A 15 -4.24 -3.24 -12.05
CA LEU A 15 -3.19 -3.31 -11.04
C LEU A 15 -2.40 -1.99 -10.94
N LYS A 16 -2.08 -1.34 -12.04
CA LYS A 16 -1.45 -0.01 -12.02
C LYS A 16 -2.33 1.03 -11.31
N ARG A 17 -3.64 1.02 -11.54
CA ARG A 17 -4.60 1.90 -10.87
C ARG A 17 -4.71 1.59 -9.38
N LEU A 18 -4.66 0.30 -9.01
CA LEU A 18 -4.66 -0.14 -7.61
C LEU A 18 -3.39 0.33 -6.88
N ALA A 19 -2.21 0.15 -7.48
CA ALA A 19 -0.94 0.64 -6.95
C ALA A 19 -0.95 2.16 -6.73
N ALA A 20 -1.53 2.93 -7.66
CA ALA A 20 -1.68 4.37 -7.51
C ALA A 20 -2.54 4.76 -6.30
N ARG A 21 -3.56 3.97 -5.95
CA ARG A 21 -4.38 4.22 -4.73
C ARG A 21 -3.56 4.03 -3.47
N ALA A 22 -2.69 3.03 -3.43
CA ALA A 22 -1.78 2.84 -2.29
C ALA A 22 -0.86 4.07 -2.08
N ILE A 23 -0.36 4.69 -3.14
CA ILE A 23 0.40 5.95 -3.00
C ILE A 23 -0.51 7.06 -2.43
N TYR A 24 -1.74 7.21 -2.93
CA TYR A 24 -2.66 8.25 -2.44
C TYR A 24 -3.03 8.08 -0.96
N ALA A 25 -2.99 6.86 -0.43
CA ALA A 25 -3.24 6.60 0.99
C ALA A 25 -2.23 7.29 1.90
N LEU A 26 -1.00 7.55 1.44
CA LEU A 26 0.01 8.26 2.22
C LEU A 26 -0.44 9.68 2.62
N ALA A 27 -1.29 10.33 1.81
CA ALA A 27 -1.87 11.62 2.18
C ALA A 27 -2.74 11.55 3.45
N ARG A 28 -3.39 10.41 3.71
CA ARG A 28 -4.18 10.19 4.91
C ARG A 28 -3.32 10.05 6.17
N THR A 29 -2.06 9.63 6.00
CA THR A 29 -1.10 9.46 7.10
C THR A 29 -0.24 10.70 7.36
N GLY A 30 -0.56 11.83 6.73
CA GLY A 30 0.12 13.10 6.93
C GLY A 30 1.25 13.40 5.94
N SER A 31 1.44 12.57 4.91
CA SER A 31 2.41 12.88 3.85
C SER A 31 1.95 14.08 3.01
N THR A 32 2.86 15.02 2.80
CA THR A 32 2.64 16.19 1.94
C THR A 32 3.21 16.02 0.54
N TYR A 33 3.79 14.85 0.24
CA TYR A 33 4.50 14.59 -1.03
C TYR A 33 5.51 15.69 -1.39
N SER A 34 6.28 16.13 -0.39
CA SER A 34 7.26 17.22 -0.56
C SER A 34 8.31 16.86 -1.60
N ASN A 35 8.94 17.89 -2.17
CA ASN A 35 10.03 17.69 -3.12
C ASN A 35 11.15 16.82 -2.50
N GLY A 36 11.57 15.80 -3.21
CA GLY A 36 12.53 14.80 -2.72
C GLY A 36 11.87 13.52 -2.16
N SER A 37 10.54 13.49 -1.97
CA SER A 37 9.83 12.23 -1.69
C SER A 37 9.88 11.31 -2.91
N GLY A 38 10.15 10.03 -2.67
CA GLY A 38 10.22 9.00 -3.70
C GLY A 38 9.28 7.85 -3.38
N ASP A 39 7.99 8.01 -3.67
CA ASP A 39 6.96 7.04 -3.34
C ASP A 39 6.74 6.07 -4.50
N PHE A 40 6.97 4.79 -4.24
CA PHE A 40 6.82 3.73 -5.22
C PHE A 40 5.82 2.69 -4.72
N ALA A 41 4.94 2.27 -5.61
CA ALA A 41 4.02 1.17 -5.34
C ALA A 41 4.01 0.17 -6.49
N ILE A 42 3.92 -1.10 -6.13
CA ILE A 42 3.71 -2.22 -7.06
C ILE A 42 2.45 -2.98 -6.61
N ALA A 43 1.63 -3.40 -7.56
CA ALA A 43 0.50 -4.28 -7.27
C ALA A 43 0.57 -5.54 -8.13
N PHE A 44 0.14 -6.66 -7.54
CA PHE A 44 -0.01 -7.92 -8.27
C PHE A 44 -1.28 -8.65 -7.85
N SER A 45 -1.79 -9.51 -8.77
CA SER A 45 -2.93 -10.38 -8.49
C SER A 45 -2.47 -11.82 -8.34
N THR A 46 -3.01 -12.51 -7.35
CA THR A 46 -2.85 -13.95 -7.14
C THR A 46 -3.94 -14.76 -7.84
N HIS A 47 -4.91 -14.11 -8.49
CA HIS A 47 -6.02 -14.79 -9.15
C HIS A 47 -5.52 -15.76 -10.21
N THR A 48 -6.03 -16.98 -10.17
CA THR A 48 -5.52 -18.09 -11.01
C THR A 48 -5.69 -17.84 -12.50
N THR A 49 -6.77 -17.17 -12.92
CA THR A 49 -7.02 -16.86 -14.34
C THR A 49 -6.08 -15.82 -14.93
N ASN A 50 -5.33 -15.10 -14.08
CA ASN A 50 -4.35 -14.10 -14.51
C ASN A 50 -2.96 -14.69 -14.69
N ARG A 51 -2.77 -15.95 -14.31
CA ARG A 51 -1.47 -16.62 -14.46
C ARG A 51 -1.24 -16.99 -15.92
N VAL A 52 -0.10 -16.60 -16.46
CA VAL A 52 0.35 -17.04 -17.77
C VAL A 52 0.87 -18.46 -17.63
N THR A 53 0.41 -19.37 -18.48
CA THR A 53 0.91 -20.74 -18.56
C THR A 53 1.78 -20.90 -19.80
N ALA A 54 2.64 -21.92 -19.82
CA ALA A 54 3.46 -22.25 -20.97
C ALA A 54 2.69 -22.91 -22.13
N ALA A 55 1.35 -23.03 -22.01
CA ALA A 55 0.53 -23.61 -23.05
C ALA A 55 0.57 -22.76 -24.34
N PRO A 56 0.74 -23.38 -25.53
CA PRO A 56 0.75 -22.67 -26.79
C PRO A 56 -0.63 -22.09 -27.12
N GLY A 57 -0.64 -20.94 -27.80
CA GLY A 57 -1.85 -20.31 -28.31
C GLY A 57 -2.48 -19.25 -27.40
N ALA A 58 -3.63 -18.76 -27.80
CA ALA A 58 -4.37 -17.74 -27.07
C ALA A 58 -4.95 -18.29 -25.75
N GLN A 59 -4.82 -17.53 -24.68
CA GLN A 59 -5.35 -17.87 -23.36
C GLN A 59 -6.47 -16.91 -22.98
N GLN A 60 -7.57 -17.44 -22.49
CA GLN A 60 -8.67 -16.64 -21.94
C GLN A 60 -8.32 -16.17 -20.54
N ARG A 61 -8.66 -14.90 -20.24
CA ARG A 61 -8.52 -14.31 -18.91
C ARG A 61 -9.84 -13.71 -18.46
N ILE A 62 -10.08 -13.80 -17.17
CA ILE A 62 -11.21 -13.09 -16.55
C ILE A 62 -10.64 -11.78 -16.01
N VAL A 63 -11.28 -10.67 -16.35
CA VAL A 63 -10.90 -9.34 -15.86
C VAL A 63 -12.15 -8.65 -15.33
N LEU A 64 -12.05 -8.06 -14.15
CA LEU A 64 -13.14 -7.26 -13.59
C LEU A 64 -13.40 -6.03 -14.47
N PRO A 65 -14.68 -5.72 -14.75
CA PRO A 65 -15.07 -4.48 -15.41
C PRO A 65 -14.58 -3.26 -14.64
N THR A 66 -14.23 -2.20 -15.36
CA THR A 66 -13.75 -0.94 -14.77
C THR A 66 -14.71 -0.37 -13.72
N ASP A 67 -16.00 -0.53 -13.91
CA ASP A 67 -17.04 0.01 -13.00
C ASP A 67 -17.19 -0.81 -11.71
N SER A 68 -16.58 -2.00 -11.64
CA SER A 68 -16.64 -2.89 -10.48
C SER A 68 -15.43 -2.78 -9.54
N VAL A 69 -14.49 -1.85 -9.79
CA VAL A 69 -13.23 -1.80 -9.03
C VAL A 69 -13.19 -0.77 -7.91
N SER A 70 -14.25 0.04 -7.73
CA SER A 70 -14.26 1.13 -6.74
C SER A 70 -14.03 0.62 -5.30
N GLY A 71 -14.68 -0.47 -4.91
CA GLY A 71 -14.47 -1.05 -3.58
C GLY A 71 -13.04 -1.57 -3.36
N LEU A 72 -12.38 -2.07 -4.41
CA LEU A 72 -10.97 -2.47 -4.33
C LEU A 72 -10.04 -1.26 -4.14
N PHE A 73 -10.38 -0.13 -4.73
CA PHE A 73 -9.60 1.09 -4.56
C PHE A 73 -9.71 1.65 -3.14
N GLU A 74 -10.90 1.61 -2.58
CA GLU A 74 -11.15 1.99 -1.18
C GLU A 74 -10.38 1.04 -0.23
N ALA A 75 -10.52 -0.26 -0.42
CA ALA A 75 -9.78 -1.25 0.35
C ALA A 75 -8.26 -1.08 0.27
N ALA A 76 -7.71 -0.71 -0.91
CA ALA A 76 -6.28 -0.44 -1.05
C ALA A 76 -5.84 0.82 -0.28
N LEU A 77 -6.68 1.87 -0.23
CA LEU A 77 -6.44 3.06 0.58
C LEU A 77 -6.38 2.69 2.06
N ASP A 78 -7.39 1.99 2.56
CA ASP A 78 -7.53 1.64 3.97
C ASP A 78 -6.43 0.68 4.44
N ALA A 79 -6.16 -0.38 3.67
CA ALA A 79 -5.11 -1.33 3.98
C ALA A 79 -3.70 -0.68 3.96
N THR A 80 -3.46 0.28 3.08
CA THR A 80 -2.18 1.00 3.03
C THR A 80 -2.04 1.95 4.21
N GLU A 81 -3.09 2.68 4.56
CA GLU A 81 -3.11 3.55 5.74
C GLU A 81 -2.81 2.74 7.01
N GLU A 82 -3.48 1.61 7.21
CA GLU A 82 -3.22 0.70 8.33
C GLU A 82 -1.78 0.17 8.31
N ALA A 83 -1.26 -0.23 7.17
CA ALA A 83 0.11 -0.73 7.04
C ALA A 83 1.15 0.33 7.42
N VAL A 84 0.91 1.60 7.08
CA VAL A 84 1.79 2.72 7.46
C VAL A 84 1.76 2.91 8.97
N TYR A 85 0.59 2.98 9.59
CA TYR A 85 0.49 3.10 11.05
C TYR A 85 1.15 1.93 11.76
N ASN A 86 0.92 0.70 11.31
CA ASN A 86 1.56 -0.48 11.86
C ASN A 86 3.09 -0.44 11.73
N SER A 87 3.61 0.05 10.59
CA SER A 87 5.05 0.17 10.39
C SER A 87 5.70 1.17 11.35
N LEU A 88 5.02 2.27 11.65
CA LEU A 88 5.49 3.29 12.59
C LEU A 88 5.41 2.83 14.06
N LEU A 89 4.28 2.21 14.43
CA LEU A 89 4.01 1.82 15.82
C LEU A 89 4.80 0.59 16.25
N GLN A 90 5.22 -0.26 15.30
CA GLN A 90 6.02 -1.46 15.56
C GLN A 90 7.53 -1.26 15.26
N ALA A 91 7.93 -0.07 14.83
CA ALA A 91 9.32 0.23 14.54
C ALA A 91 10.19 0.12 15.79
N THR A 92 11.44 -0.27 15.59
CA THR A 92 12.51 -0.22 16.60
C THR A 92 13.63 0.67 16.11
N ASP A 93 14.46 1.17 17.03
CA ASP A 93 15.63 1.95 16.66
C ASP A 93 16.52 1.16 15.70
N THR A 94 16.89 1.78 14.59
CA THR A 94 17.72 1.13 13.56
C THR A 94 18.98 1.92 13.31
N THR A 95 20.12 1.24 13.38
CA THR A 95 21.44 1.85 13.10
C THR A 95 21.99 1.30 11.78
N SER A 96 22.31 2.21 10.87
CA SER A 96 22.96 1.92 9.59
C SER A 96 23.93 3.05 9.23
N ASN A 97 25.06 2.73 8.63
CA ASN A 97 26.07 3.71 8.21
C ASN A 97 26.48 4.71 9.31
N ARG A 98 26.62 4.24 10.55
CA ARG A 98 26.97 5.07 11.74
C ARG A 98 25.89 6.11 12.10
N GLN A 99 24.70 6.00 11.55
CA GLN A 99 23.56 6.84 11.91
C GLN A 99 22.46 5.97 12.55
N THR A 100 21.88 6.46 13.63
CA THR A 100 20.75 5.82 14.29
C THR A 100 19.49 6.62 14.02
N VAL A 101 18.51 5.96 13.40
CA VAL A 101 17.14 6.47 13.28
C VAL A 101 16.34 5.88 14.42
N ARG A 102 15.77 6.74 15.25
CA ARG A 102 14.97 6.33 16.40
C ARG A 102 13.54 6.00 15.97
N ALA A 103 12.98 4.99 16.61
CA ALA A 103 11.56 4.68 16.50
C ALA A 103 10.70 5.80 17.09
N ILE A 104 9.41 5.80 16.73
CA ILE A 104 8.46 6.75 17.32
C ILE A 104 8.34 6.52 18.84
N PRO A 105 8.42 7.59 19.68
CA PRO A 105 8.30 7.45 21.14
C PRO A 105 6.84 7.20 21.53
N ILE A 106 6.46 5.95 21.72
CA ILE A 106 5.06 5.51 21.92
C ILE A 106 4.40 6.19 23.14
N ASP A 107 5.13 6.39 24.23
CA ASP A 107 4.55 7.01 25.42
C ASP A 107 4.26 8.51 25.22
N GLU A 108 5.09 9.21 24.47
CA GLU A 108 4.85 10.60 24.09
C GLU A 108 3.64 10.68 23.12
N LEU A 109 3.57 9.76 22.16
CA LEU A 109 2.43 9.66 21.26
C LEU A 109 1.12 9.44 22.03
N LYS A 110 1.09 8.52 22.99
CA LYS A 110 -0.09 8.27 23.84
C LYS A 110 -0.48 9.51 24.65
N ALA A 111 0.50 10.24 25.18
CA ALA A 111 0.26 11.46 25.93
C ALA A 111 -0.35 12.56 25.04
N LEU A 112 0.14 12.70 23.80
CA LEU A 112 -0.42 13.63 22.83
C LEU A 112 -1.86 13.24 22.43
N LEU A 113 -2.10 11.98 22.10
CA LEU A 113 -3.45 11.50 21.76
C LEU A 113 -4.44 11.80 22.89
N LYS A 114 -4.08 11.49 24.14
CA LYS A 114 -4.90 11.79 25.32
C LYS A 114 -5.15 13.29 25.48
N LYS A 115 -4.14 14.13 25.25
CA LYS A 115 -4.26 15.59 25.34
C LYS A 115 -5.28 16.16 24.37
N TYR A 116 -5.40 15.58 23.18
CA TYR A 116 -6.32 16.03 22.13
C TYR A 116 -7.60 15.21 22.01
N GLY A 117 -7.90 14.35 23.00
CA GLY A 117 -9.17 13.60 23.07
C GLY A 117 -9.29 12.49 22.01
N ARG A 118 -8.16 11.91 21.67
CA ARG A 118 -8.07 10.81 20.69
C ARG A 118 -7.73 9.48 21.40
#